data_88f3e04b4437796997daf5ee2ca65722
#
_entry.id   88f3e04b4437796997daf5ee2ca65722
#
_cell.length_a   1.000
_cell.length_b   1.000
_cell.length_c   1.000
_cell.angle_alpha   90.00
_cell.angle_beta   90.00
_cell.angle_gamma   90.00
#
_symmetry.space_group_name_H-M   'P 1'
#
loop_
_entity.id
_entity.type
_entity.pdbx_description
1 polymer ?
#
loop_
_entity_poly.entity_id
_entity_poly.type
_entity_poly.pdbx_seq_one_letter_code
_entity_poly.pdbx_strand_id
1 'polypeptide(L)'
;MRLLLFNLATDVNDPVLAFALAWVRRLAPHCEYIDIITMYRGDADLPANVTVYSAGRERGLSKPRRVANFYRHLLRLMATRRYDACFAHMMPLFAGMAGPLLSARGIRTVLWYTHRQRSRQLRLGMAMSWRVVSADATSFPYETDKLRVIGHGIDTDFYAPAAPADWGDTLVVQVGRLAAIKHQATTIQAVAGTAGELALIGGAQAGSASGYEEMLKERAGQVGMNQRCRFTGDLPAAAVRDWYRRATVAVNMSPVGLFDKAALESMACGVPTIVCNPAFAPLLGERADLLLTAGPDDVAGLRDRLERLFALPPEERAAIGRRLRNGVLREHSLDGLSERLLAVLRTGELPESPHSRRSMST
;
A
#
# COMPACT_ATOMS: atom_id res chain seq x y z
N MET A 1 11.34 19.72 -12.01
CA MET A 1 10.12 20.19 -11.31
C MET A 1 10.49 20.62 -9.89
N ARG A 2 9.89 21.70 -9.36
CA ARG A 2 10.06 22.16 -7.97
C ARG A 2 8.82 21.76 -7.19
N LEU A 3 8.99 20.86 -6.22
CA LEU A 3 7.87 20.17 -5.57
C LEU A 3 7.77 20.57 -4.10
N LEU A 4 6.58 21.01 -3.68
CA LEU A 4 6.20 21.06 -2.28
C LEU A 4 5.47 19.75 -1.92
N LEU A 5 5.86 19.10 -0.82
CA LEU A 5 5.26 17.83 -0.40
C LEU A 5 4.73 17.91 1.02
N PHE A 6 3.53 17.41 1.26
CA PHE A 6 2.96 17.26 2.59
C PHE A 6 2.89 15.78 2.96
N ASN A 7 3.39 15.45 4.16
CA ASN A 7 3.45 14.07 4.64
C ASN A 7 3.00 13.98 6.10
N LEU A 8 2.49 12.82 6.51
CA LEU A 8 2.11 12.57 7.90
C LEU A 8 3.33 12.22 8.76
N ALA A 9 4.23 11.38 8.24
CA ALA A 9 5.50 11.07 8.88
C ALA A 9 6.61 10.98 7.84
N THR A 10 7.79 11.45 8.20
CA THR A 10 9.03 11.31 7.45
C THR A 10 10.05 10.64 8.38
N ASP A 11 9.98 9.30 8.42
CA ASP A 11 10.75 8.46 9.34
C ASP A 11 10.90 7.05 8.75
N VAL A 12 12.15 6.54 8.70
CA VAL A 12 12.43 5.18 8.21
C VAL A 12 11.89 4.11 9.17
N ASN A 13 11.69 4.47 10.45
CA ASN A 13 11.24 3.58 11.50
C ASN A 13 9.71 3.60 11.68
N ASP A 14 8.97 4.41 10.90
CA ASP A 14 7.50 4.42 10.98
C ASP A 14 6.93 3.11 10.39
N PRO A 15 6.21 2.30 11.19
CA PRO A 15 5.78 0.96 10.77
C PRO A 15 4.73 0.99 9.64
N VAL A 16 4.12 2.15 9.39
CA VAL A 16 3.03 2.31 8.41
C VAL A 16 3.43 3.16 7.22
N LEU A 17 4.23 4.21 7.45
CA LEU A 17 4.48 5.26 6.46
C LEU A 17 5.93 5.32 5.96
N ALA A 18 6.85 4.46 6.46
CA ALA A 18 8.23 4.40 6.00
C ALA A 18 8.34 4.23 4.48
N PHE A 19 7.38 3.55 3.84
CA PHE A 19 7.34 3.39 2.39
C PHE A 19 7.25 4.73 1.63
N ALA A 20 6.72 5.79 2.24
CA ALA A 20 6.63 7.11 1.60
C ALA A 20 8.02 7.70 1.29
N LEU A 21 9.05 7.30 2.03
CA LEU A 21 10.43 7.70 1.74
C LEU A 21 10.93 7.12 0.42
N ALA A 22 10.53 5.89 0.07
CA ALA A 22 10.86 5.30 -1.22
C ALA A 22 10.25 6.11 -2.39
N TRP A 23 9.02 6.62 -2.21
CA TRP A 23 8.40 7.53 -3.18
C TRP A 23 9.20 8.82 -3.33
N VAL A 24 9.61 9.43 -2.21
CA VAL A 24 10.43 10.66 -2.25
C VAL A 24 11.76 10.41 -2.97
N ARG A 25 12.44 9.30 -2.68
CA ARG A 25 13.69 8.93 -3.36
C ARG A 25 13.50 8.74 -4.86
N ARG A 26 12.38 8.15 -5.31
CA ARG A 26 12.08 7.98 -6.74
C ARG A 26 11.65 9.28 -7.43
N LEU A 27 11.04 10.22 -6.72
CA LEU A 27 10.66 11.52 -7.27
C LEU A 27 11.83 12.50 -7.33
N ALA A 28 12.78 12.40 -6.40
CA ALA A 28 13.89 13.36 -6.26
C ALA A 28 14.72 13.56 -7.54
N PRO A 29 15.09 12.53 -8.33
CA PRO A 29 15.82 12.71 -9.58
C PRO A 29 15.08 13.54 -10.64
N HIS A 30 13.75 13.61 -10.56
CA HIS A 30 12.90 14.35 -11.49
C HIS A 30 12.58 15.78 -11.01
N CYS A 31 13.11 16.17 -9.84
CA CYS A 31 12.88 17.44 -9.21
C CYS A 31 14.19 18.23 -9.05
N GLU A 32 14.12 19.54 -9.25
CA GLU A 32 15.20 20.45 -8.91
C GLU A 32 15.40 20.44 -7.39
N TYR A 33 14.29 20.49 -6.65
CA TYR A 33 14.24 20.28 -5.21
C TYR A 33 12.84 19.81 -4.77
N ILE A 34 12.82 19.18 -3.59
CA ILE A 34 11.60 18.80 -2.88
C ILE A 34 11.66 19.36 -1.46
N ASP A 35 10.70 20.21 -1.10
CA ASP A 35 10.52 20.67 0.28
C ASP A 35 9.35 19.92 0.91
N ILE A 36 9.61 19.19 1.99
CA ILE A 36 8.60 18.39 2.70
C ILE A 36 8.18 19.12 3.97
N ILE A 37 6.89 19.42 4.13
CA ILE A 37 6.31 19.77 5.43
C ILE A 37 5.63 18.54 6.00
N THR A 38 6.19 17.98 7.07
CA THR A 38 5.70 16.75 7.71
C THR A 38 5.06 17.05 9.06
N MET A 39 4.08 16.24 9.48
CA MET A 39 3.52 16.33 10.83
C MET A 39 4.50 15.81 11.88
N TYR A 40 5.22 14.72 11.57
CA TYR A 40 6.21 14.04 12.40
C TYR A 40 7.52 13.86 11.60
N ARG A 41 8.64 14.25 12.18
CA ARG A 41 9.97 14.05 11.62
C ARG A 41 10.76 13.10 12.52
N GLY A 42 11.13 11.94 11.99
CA GLY A 42 12.10 11.01 12.54
C GLY A 42 13.38 10.97 11.70
N ASP A 43 14.03 9.82 11.70
CA ASP A 43 15.22 9.56 10.90
C ASP A 43 14.84 9.34 9.44
N ALA A 44 15.55 10.01 8.55
CA ALA A 44 15.30 9.87 7.11
C ALA A 44 16.59 10.10 6.33
N ASP A 45 17.04 9.08 5.63
CA ASP A 45 18.09 9.19 4.62
C ASP A 45 17.44 9.58 3.29
N LEU A 46 17.62 10.84 2.89
CA LEU A 46 17.00 11.46 1.73
C LEU A 46 18.05 12.10 0.82
N PRO A 47 17.78 12.17 -0.50
CA PRO A 47 18.66 12.84 -1.45
C PRO A 47 18.96 14.31 -1.08
N ALA A 48 20.12 14.81 -1.49
CA ALA A 48 20.62 16.15 -1.14
C ALA A 48 19.67 17.31 -1.59
N ASN A 49 18.84 17.08 -2.60
CA ASN A 49 17.84 18.03 -3.09
C ASN A 49 16.49 17.96 -2.32
N VAL A 50 16.42 17.23 -1.21
CA VAL A 50 15.22 17.09 -0.38
C VAL A 50 15.44 17.75 0.98
N THR A 51 14.54 18.64 1.38
CA THR A 51 14.58 19.30 2.70
C THR A 51 13.30 19.02 3.49
N VAL A 52 13.43 18.70 4.79
CA VAL A 52 12.29 18.35 5.65
C VAL A 52 12.07 19.39 6.74
N TYR A 53 10.84 19.89 6.83
CA TYR A 53 10.35 20.84 7.82
C TYR A 53 9.27 20.20 8.66
N SER A 54 9.43 20.20 10.00
CA SER A 54 8.48 19.55 10.91
C SER A 54 7.44 20.52 11.48
N ALA A 55 6.19 20.09 11.50
CA ALA A 55 5.14 20.75 12.28
C ALA A 55 5.33 20.56 13.80
N GLY A 56 6.08 19.53 14.24
CA GLY A 56 6.55 19.37 15.61
C GLY A 56 5.76 18.38 16.45
N ARG A 57 5.17 17.35 15.84
CA ARG A 57 4.51 16.26 16.61
C ARG A 57 5.52 15.46 17.42
N GLU A 58 6.70 15.20 16.90
CA GLU A 58 7.83 14.52 17.57
C GLU A 58 8.34 15.29 18.81
N ARG A 59 8.12 16.60 18.85
CA ARG A 59 8.47 17.48 19.97
C ARG A 59 7.35 17.65 20.99
N GLY A 60 6.27 16.88 20.88
CA GLY A 60 5.10 16.97 21.76
C GLY A 60 4.30 18.27 21.63
N LEU A 61 4.47 19.05 20.57
CA LEU A 61 3.76 20.33 20.41
C LEU A 61 2.24 20.15 20.34
N SER A 62 1.51 21.05 21.03
CA SER A 62 0.05 21.08 20.99
C SER A 62 -0.49 21.33 19.58
N LYS A 63 -1.74 20.95 19.33
CA LYS A 63 -2.38 21.15 18.00
C LYS A 63 -2.25 22.59 17.49
N PRO A 64 -2.56 23.66 18.27
CA PRO A 64 -2.41 25.03 17.79
C PRO A 64 -0.96 25.38 17.40
N ARG A 65 0.02 24.94 18.23
CA ARG A 65 1.44 25.18 17.93
C ARG A 65 1.90 24.48 16.65
N ARG A 66 1.40 23.26 16.39
CA ARG A 66 1.67 22.55 15.14
C ARG A 66 1.08 23.27 13.92
N VAL A 67 -0.13 23.80 14.03
CA VAL A 67 -0.75 24.62 12.98
C VAL A 67 0.08 25.89 12.74
N ALA A 68 0.50 26.59 13.78
CA ALA A 68 1.35 27.78 13.66
C ALA A 68 2.69 27.45 12.98
N ASN A 69 3.34 26.33 13.35
CA ASN A 69 4.58 25.87 12.71
C ASN A 69 4.36 25.50 11.23
N PHE A 70 3.25 24.82 10.91
CA PHE A 70 2.91 24.52 9.52
C PHE A 70 2.83 25.81 8.68
N TYR A 71 2.07 26.80 9.13
CA TYR A 71 1.94 28.08 8.39
C TYR A 71 3.25 28.87 8.37
N ARG A 72 4.02 28.86 9.45
CA ARG A 72 5.35 29.50 9.48
C ARG A 72 6.26 28.92 8.39
N HIS A 73 6.34 27.59 8.26
CA HIS A 73 7.14 26.94 7.22
C HIS A 73 6.55 27.20 5.84
N LEU A 74 5.24 27.05 5.65
CA LEU A 74 4.58 27.26 4.37
C LEU A 74 4.81 28.69 3.86
N LEU A 75 4.53 29.70 4.68
CA LEU A 75 4.70 31.12 4.29
C LEU A 75 6.15 31.46 4.00
N ARG A 76 7.10 30.99 4.82
CA ARG A 76 8.53 31.18 4.57
C ARG A 76 8.94 30.58 3.22
N LEU A 77 8.55 29.32 2.96
CA LEU A 77 8.87 28.62 1.72
C LEU A 77 8.25 29.32 0.51
N MET A 78 7.00 29.74 0.60
CA MET A 78 6.33 30.47 -0.46
C MET A 78 6.92 31.87 -0.70
N ALA A 79 7.57 32.48 0.28
CA ALA A 79 8.25 33.78 0.14
C ALA A 79 9.65 33.63 -0.49
N THR A 80 10.34 32.51 -0.26
CA THR A 80 11.75 32.32 -0.64
C THR A 80 11.96 31.39 -1.83
N ARG A 81 10.95 30.59 -2.19
CA ARG A 81 11.00 29.56 -3.25
C ARG A 81 9.78 29.60 -4.16
N ARG A 82 9.92 29.02 -5.33
CA ARG A 82 8.81 28.82 -6.29
C ARG A 82 8.52 27.33 -6.41
N TYR A 83 7.25 26.97 -6.51
CA TYR A 83 6.82 25.58 -6.69
C TYR A 83 5.96 25.44 -7.93
N ASP A 84 6.18 24.36 -8.68
CA ASP A 84 5.38 24.02 -9.86
C ASP A 84 4.14 23.22 -9.47
N ALA A 85 4.23 22.42 -8.40
CA ALA A 85 3.14 21.61 -7.88
C ALA A 85 3.29 21.36 -6.36
N CYS A 86 2.18 20.95 -5.73
CA CYS A 86 2.15 20.44 -4.37
C CYS A 86 1.59 19.00 -4.37
N PHE A 87 2.26 18.09 -3.68
CA PHE A 87 1.81 16.72 -3.46
C PHE A 87 1.49 16.49 -1.98
N ALA A 88 0.23 16.17 -1.67
CA ALA A 88 -0.20 15.86 -0.32
C ALA A 88 -0.38 14.35 -0.16
N HIS A 89 0.62 13.68 0.44
CA HIS A 89 0.61 12.23 0.66
C HIS A 89 -0.11 11.89 1.97
N MET A 90 -1.33 11.33 1.87
CA MET A 90 -2.19 10.96 3.01
C MET A 90 -2.43 12.12 4.02
N MET A 91 -2.30 13.37 3.57
CA MET A 91 -2.44 14.58 4.40
C MET A 91 -3.51 15.54 3.88
N PRO A 92 -4.80 15.11 3.86
CA PRO A 92 -5.89 15.96 3.42
C PRO A 92 -6.04 17.23 4.28
N LEU A 93 -5.65 17.18 5.57
CA LEU A 93 -5.66 18.34 6.44
C LEU A 93 -4.72 19.44 5.91
N PHE A 94 -3.48 19.10 5.58
CA PHE A 94 -2.53 20.10 5.06
C PHE A 94 -2.92 20.59 3.68
N ALA A 95 -3.45 19.70 2.82
CA ALA A 95 -4.00 20.10 1.53
C ALA A 95 -5.13 21.12 1.68
N GLY A 96 -6.06 20.90 2.62
CA GLY A 96 -7.14 21.82 2.91
C GLY A 96 -6.66 23.16 3.49
N MET A 97 -5.73 23.11 4.44
CA MET A 97 -5.18 24.31 5.10
C MET A 97 -4.34 25.18 4.15
N ALA A 98 -3.51 24.55 3.29
CA ALA A 98 -2.66 25.26 2.35
C ALA A 98 -3.40 25.70 1.08
N GLY A 99 -4.51 25.04 0.74
CA GLY A 99 -5.19 25.18 -0.54
C GLY A 99 -5.44 26.61 -1.00
N PRO A 100 -6.02 27.51 -0.18
CA PRO A 100 -6.23 28.91 -0.56
C PRO A 100 -4.94 29.64 -0.94
N LEU A 101 -3.87 29.44 -0.17
CA LEU A 101 -2.57 30.08 -0.41
C LEU A 101 -1.88 29.53 -1.66
N LEU A 102 -1.93 28.21 -1.87
CA LEU A 102 -1.36 27.56 -3.03
C LEU A 102 -2.10 27.94 -4.31
N SER A 103 -3.44 27.95 -4.28
CA SER A 103 -4.27 28.36 -5.42
C SER A 103 -4.02 29.82 -5.81
N ALA A 104 -3.90 30.75 -4.82
CA ALA A 104 -3.57 32.14 -5.08
C ALA A 104 -2.19 32.35 -5.75
N ARG A 105 -1.30 31.35 -5.65
CA ARG A 105 0.02 31.34 -6.31
C ARG A 105 0.06 30.49 -7.58
N GLY A 106 -1.08 29.95 -8.03
CA GLY A 106 -1.17 29.06 -9.20
C GLY A 106 -0.54 27.68 -8.98
N ILE A 107 -0.25 27.29 -7.73
CA ILE A 107 0.37 26.01 -7.39
C ILE A 107 -0.75 24.94 -7.30
N ARG A 108 -0.72 23.99 -8.21
CA ARG A 108 -1.70 22.91 -8.27
C ARG A 108 -1.41 21.85 -7.23
N THR A 109 -2.42 21.46 -6.45
CA THR A 109 -2.30 20.42 -5.41
C THR A 109 -2.86 19.12 -5.91
N VAL A 110 -2.07 18.04 -5.79
CA VAL A 110 -2.49 16.64 -5.99
C VAL A 110 -2.53 15.95 -4.63
N LEU A 111 -3.67 15.37 -4.28
CA LEU A 111 -3.89 14.66 -3.02
C LEU A 111 -3.85 13.15 -3.25
N TRP A 112 -2.88 12.44 -2.66
CA TRP A 112 -2.93 11.00 -2.52
C TRP A 112 -3.76 10.59 -1.31
N TYR A 113 -4.78 9.76 -1.54
CA TYR A 113 -5.59 9.18 -0.48
C TYR A 113 -6.10 7.80 -0.89
N THR A 114 -5.78 6.78 -0.09
CA THR A 114 -6.17 5.38 -0.33
C THR A 114 -6.73 4.75 0.95
N HIS A 115 -7.91 5.22 1.35
CA HIS A 115 -8.63 4.72 2.52
C HIS A 115 -10.12 5.05 2.40
N ARG A 116 -11.00 4.15 2.85
CA ARG A 116 -12.46 4.38 2.76
C ARG A 116 -13.04 5.33 3.82
N GLN A 117 -12.24 5.77 4.77
CA GLN A 117 -12.73 6.63 5.83
C GLN A 117 -13.14 8.01 5.28
N ARG A 118 -14.39 8.36 5.44
CA ARG A 118 -14.92 9.70 5.15
C ARG A 118 -14.61 10.63 6.31
N SER A 119 -14.17 11.84 6.02
CA SER A 119 -13.95 12.88 7.03
C SER A 119 -14.17 14.28 6.47
N ARG A 120 -14.45 15.25 7.35
CA ARG A 120 -14.54 16.68 6.96
C ARG A 120 -13.20 17.17 6.40
N GLN A 121 -12.08 16.70 6.96
CA GLN A 121 -10.74 17.05 6.51
C GLN A 121 -10.49 16.55 5.08
N LEU A 122 -10.91 15.30 4.76
CA LEU A 122 -10.79 14.76 3.42
C LEU A 122 -11.65 15.52 2.41
N ARG A 123 -12.88 15.89 2.78
CA ARG A 123 -13.76 16.70 1.90
C ARG A 123 -13.13 18.06 1.58
N LEU A 124 -12.58 18.74 2.60
CA LEU A 124 -11.89 20.00 2.40
C LEU A 124 -10.62 19.83 1.56
N GLY A 125 -9.78 18.84 1.89
CA GLY A 125 -8.56 18.53 1.14
C GLY A 125 -8.85 18.22 -0.33
N MET A 126 -9.88 17.42 -0.61
CA MET A 126 -10.35 17.12 -1.98
C MET A 126 -10.85 18.38 -2.70
N ALA A 127 -11.65 19.21 -2.03
CA ALA A 127 -12.17 20.45 -2.62
C ALA A 127 -11.04 21.40 -3.03
N MET A 128 -10.00 21.52 -2.20
CA MET A 128 -8.84 22.36 -2.43
C MET A 128 -7.79 21.74 -3.37
N SER A 129 -7.92 20.45 -3.73
CA SER A 129 -7.02 19.78 -4.65
C SER A 129 -7.50 19.88 -6.08
N TRP A 130 -6.54 20.04 -6.99
CA TRP A 130 -6.77 19.98 -8.44
C TRP A 130 -7.11 18.57 -8.90
N ARG A 131 -6.33 17.59 -8.43
CA ARG A 131 -6.55 16.16 -8.65
C ARG A 131 -6.43 15.38 -7.35
N VAL A 132 -7.08 14.24 -7.32
CA VAL A 132 -6.92 13.22 -6.29
C VAL A 132 -6.35 11.97 -6.95
N VAL A 133 -5.41 11.33 -6.30
CA VAL A 133 -4.84 10.06 -6.78
C VAL A 133 -5.04 8.98 -5.72
N SER A 134 -5.33 7.76 -6.17
CA SER A 134 -5.51 6.59 -5.30
C SER A 134 -4.89 5.35 -5.92
N ALA A 135 -4.69 4.33 -5.10
CA ALA A 135 -4.19 3.03 -5.54
C ALA A 135 -5.21 2.26 -6.39
N ASP A 136 -6.48 2.41 -6.04
CA ASP A 136 -7.62 1.77 -6.68
C ASP A 136 -8.86 2.65 -6.50
N ALA A 137 -9.82 2.57 -7.43
CA ALA A 137 -11.02 3.41 -7.38
C ALA A 137 -11.88 3.10 -6.15
N THR A 138 -11.98 1.83 -5.73
CA THR A 138 -12.79 1.42 -4.58
C THR A 138 -12.18 1.82 -3.24
N SER A 139 -10.89 2.16 -3.22
CA SER A 139 -10.16 2.63 -2.04
C SER A 139 -10.38 4.13 -1.76
N PHE A 140 -11.02 4.87 -2.66
CA PHE A 140 -11.38 6.27 -2.42
C PHE A 140 -12.87 6.40 -2.10
N PRO A 141 -13.27 7.14 -1.04
CA PRO A 141 -14.64 7.07 -0.50
C PRO A 141 -15.66 7.98 -1.17
N TYR A 142 -15.27 8.78 -2.17
CA TYR A 142 -16.15 9.72 -2.87
C TYR A 142 -16.04 9.53 -4.38
N GLU A 143 -17.18 9.67 -5.06
CA GLU A 143 -17.21 9.79 -6.51
C GLU A 143 -16.80 11.22 -6.90
N THR A 144 -15.85 11.36 -7.81
CA THR A 144 -15.35 12.64 -8.30
C THR A 144 -14.59 12.48 -9.61
N ASP A 145 -14.73 13.43 -10.52
CA ASP A 145 -13.97 13.56 -11.75
C ASP A 145 -12.48 13.88 -11.55
N LYS A 146 -12.14 14.34 -10.34
CA LYS A 146 -10.76 14.63 -9.94
C LYS A 146 -9.90 13.36 -9.74
N LEU A 147 -10.52 12.18 -9.55
CA LEU A 147 -9.81 10.95 -9.22
C LEU A 147 -9.02 10.42 -10.42
N ARG A 148 -7.75 10.06 -10.17
CA ARG A 148 -6.90 9.28 -11.07
C ARG A 148 -6.36 8.08 -10.31
N VAL A 149 -6.53 6.89 -10.84
CA VAL A 149 -6.00 5.65 -10.26
C VAL A 149 -4.58 5.46 -10.76
N ILE A 150 -3.60 5.50 -9.85
CA ILE A 150 -2.17 5.39 -10.20
C ILE A 150 -1.50 4.12 -9.67
N GLY A 151 -2.28 3.17 -9.09
CA GLY A 151 -1.76 1.94 -8.51
C GLY A 151 -1.07 2.15 -7.16
N HIS A 152 -0.57 1.07 -6.56
CA HIS A 152 0.36 1.13 -5.43
C HIS A 152 1.80 1.24 -5.94
N GLY A 153 2.72 1.75 -5.11
CA GLY A 153 4.15 1.73 -5.39
C GLY A 153 4.80 0.56 -4.67
N ILE A 154 4.89 -0.58 -5.30
CA ILE A 154 5.61 -1.75 -4.79
C ILE A 154 7.05 -1.68 -5.29
N ASP A 155 8.01 -1.77 -4.38
CA ASP A 155 9.42 -1.93 -4.73
C ASP A 155 9.64 -3.36 -5.25
N THR A 156 9.52 -3.50 -6.56
CA THR A 156 9.58 -4.81 -7.24
C THR A 156 10.98 -5.36 -7.41
N ASP A 157 12.01 -4.57 -7.13
CA ASP A 157 13.41 -5.01 -7.05
C ASP A 157 13.66 -5.63 -5.68
N PHE A 158 13.13 -5.01 -4.64
CA PHE A 158 13.19 -5.56 -3.29
C PHE A 158 12.28 -6.78 -3.13
N TYR A 159 11.00 -6.68 -3.50
CA TYR A 159 10.06 -7.80 -3.53
C TYR A 159 10.19 -8.55 -4.85
N ALA A 160 11.25 -9.33 -4.97
CA ALA A 160 11.55 -10.16 -6.13
C ALA A 160 11.59 -11.64 -5.74
N PRO A 161 11.26 -12.55 -6.67
CA PRO A 161 11.44 -13.98 -6.45
C PRO A 161 12.86 -14.33 -6.01
N ALA A 162 13.00 -15.37 -5.21
CA ALA A 162 14.28 -16.03 -5.00
C ALA A 162 14.39 -17.27 -5.90
N ALA A 163 15.59 -17.86 -5.98
CA ALA A 163 15.73 -19.22 -6.48
C ALA A 163 14.86 -20.16 -5.63
N PRO A 164 14.22 -21.19 -6.21
CA PRO A 164 13.42 -22.13 -5.45
C PRO A 164 14.24 -22.72 -4.30
N ALA A 165 13.80 -22.47 -3.07
CA ALA A 165 14.31 -23.20 -1.92
C ALA A 165 13.35 -24.38 -1.70
N ASP A 166 13.89 -25.51 -1.28
CA ASP A 166 13.12 -26.71 -0.95
C ASP A 166 12.45 -26.55 0.42
N TRP A 167 11.36 -25.80 0.41
CA TRP A 167 10.57 -25.49 1.59
C TRP A 167 9.22 -26.23 1.51
N GLY A 168 9.07 -27.40 1.85
CA GLY A 168 7.83 -28.17 1.87
C GLY A 168 6.62 -27.55 1.13
N ASP A 169 5.86 -28.35 0.45
CA ASP A 169 4.88 -27.94 -0.57
C ASP A 169 3.59 -27.28 -0.06
N THR A 170 3.47 -26.88 1.22
CA THR A 170 2.17 -26.49 1.81
C THR A 170 2.20 -25.29 2.76
N LEU A 171 3.22 -24.43 2.69
CA LEU A 171 3.28 -23.23 3.53
C LEU A 171 2.36 -22.11 3.00
N VAL A 172 1.37 -21.75 3.83
CA VAL A 172 0.49 -20.60 3.62
C VAL A 172 0.99 -19.40 4.44
N VAL A 173 1.07 -18.23 3.83
CA VAL A 173 1.50 -17.00 4.49
C VAL A 173 0.40 -15.95 4.41
N GLN A 174 0.04 -15.34 5.53
CA GLN A 174 -0.79 -14.12 5.56
C GLN A 174 -0.06 -13.01 6.29
N VAL A 175 0.25 -11.93 5.57
CA VAL A 175 0.93 -10.75 6.11
C VAL A 175 -0.08 -9.64 6.37
N GLY A 176 0.04 -9.01 7.53
CA GLY A 176 -0.74 -7.84 7.92
C GLY A 176 -0.94 -7.77 9.43
N ARG A 177 -1.24 -6.58 9.92
CA ARG A 177 -1.57 -6.38 11.34
C ARG A 177 -2.63 -7.38 11.80
N LEU A 178 -2.50 -7.90 12.99
CA LEU A 178 -3.54 -8.74 13.60
C LEU A 178 -4.74 -7.85 13.97
N ALA A 179 -5.75 -7.88 13.13
CA ALA A 179 -6.95 -7.06 13.27
C ALA A 179 -8.14 -7.75 12.59
N ALA A 180 -9.34 -7.63 13.16
CA ALA A 180 -10.55 -8.30 12.68
C ALA A 180 -10.81 -8.08 11.18
N ILE A 181 -10.52 -6.88 10.67
CA ILE A 181 -10.69 -6.52 9.26
C ILE A 181 -9.76 -7.29 8.29
N LYS A 182 -8.78 -8.04 8.81
CA LYS A 182 -7.86 -8.86 8.01
C LYS A 182 -8.30 -10.33 7.96
N HIS A 183 -9.35 -10.70 8.68
CA HIS A 183 -9.98 -12.01 8.67
C HIS A 183 -9.01 -13.20 8.84
N GLN A 184 -7.99 -13.06 9.72
CA GLN A 184 -7.05 -14.14 10.01
C GLN A 184 -7.74 -15.40 10.54
N ALA A 185 -8.84 -15.24 11.28
CA ALA A 185 -9.64 -16.36 11.78
C ALA A 185 -10.22 -17.24 10.64
N THR A 186 -10.63 -16.61 9.52
CA THR A 186 -11.07 -17.33 8.31
C THR A 186 -9.93 -18.15 7.73
N THR A 187 -8.73 -17.57 7.65
CA THR A 187 -7.55 -18.26 7.13
C THR A 187 -7.14 -19.44 8.01
N ILE A 188 -7.13 -19.27 9.35
CA ILE A 188 -6.88 -20.37 10.29
C ILE A 188 -7.84 -21.54 10.05
N GLN A 189 -9.14 -21.25 9.93
CA GLN A 189 -10.15 -22.28 9.74
C GLN A 189 -10.04 -22.99 8.37
N ALA A 190 -9.71 -22.25 7.33
CA ALA A 190 -9.55 -22.81 5.99
C ALA A 190 -8.32 -23.74 5.94
N VAL A 191 -7.16 -23.28 6.45
CA VAL A 191 -5.92 -24.06 6.47
C VAL A 191 -6.04 -25.28 7.38
N ALA A 192 -6.79 -25.23 8.49
CA ALA A 192 -7.03 -26.36 9.37
C ALA A 192 -7.62 -27.56 8.65
N GLY A 193 -8.44 -27.35 7.62
CA GLY A 193 -9.02 -28.42 6.80
C GLY A 193 -8.09 -28.97 5.72
N THR A 194 -6.85 -28.51 5.63
CA THR A 194 -5.85 -28.94 4.66
C THR A 194 -4.61 -29.52 5.35
N ALA A 195 -3.66 -30.05 4.57
CA ALA A 195 -2.34 -30.46 5.08
C ALA A 195 -1.40 -29.27 5.32
N GLY A 196 -1.82 -28.02 5.06
CA GLY A 196 -0.98 -26.83 5.07
C GLY A 196 -0.52 -26.39 6.44
N GLU A 197 0.65 -25.74 6.48
CA GLU A 197 1.10 -24.90 7.60
C GLU A 197 0.71 -23.45 7.35
N LEU A 198 0.50 -22.66 8.41
CA LEU A 198 0.15 -21.25 8.33
C LEU A 198 1.16 -20.39 9.10
N ALA A 199 1.65 -19.36 8.46
CA ALA A 199 2.37 -18.28 9.13
C ALA A 199 1.55 -16.97 9.07
N LEU A 200 1.16 -16.45 10.23
CA LEU A 200 0.56 -15.13 10.41
C LEU A 200 1.66 -14.14 10.79
N ILE A 201 1.93 -13.20 9.90
CA ILE A 201 3.04 -12.25 10.00
C ILE A 201 2.50 -10.85 10.23
N GLY A 202 2.81 -10.29 11.39
CA GLY A 202 2.39 -8.98 11.85
C GLY A 202 1.90 -9.03 13.29
N GLY A 203 2.05 -7.91 13.99
CA GLY A 203 1.66 -7.76 15.38
C GLY A 203 0.28 -7.14 15.57
N ALA A 204 -0.16 -7.10 16.82
CA ALA A 204 -1.32 -6.34 17.24
C ALA A 204 -1.01 -4.84 17.16
N GLN A 205 -1.96 -4.02 16.71
CA GLN A 205 -1.78 -2.58 16.71
C GLN A 205 -1.69 -2.06 18.16
N ALA A 206 -0.70 -1.24 18.46
CA ALA A 206 -0.61 -0.56 19.75
C ALA A 206 -1.92 0.20 20.06
N GLY A 207 -2.58 -0.11 21.19
CA GLY A 207 -3.87 0.46 21.57
C GLY A 207 -5.10 -0.21 20.94
N SER A 208 -4.97 -1.26 20.12
CA SER A 208 -6.08 -2.16 19.80
C SER A 208 -6.34 -3.07 21.02
N ALA A 209 -7.60 -3.48 21.21
CA ALA A 209 -7.98 -4.34 22.31
C ALA A 209 -7.00 -5.52 22.42
N SER A 210 -6.24 -5.53 23.53
CA SER A 210 -5.42 -6.68 23.93
C SER A 210 -6.35 -7.88 23.95
N GLY A 211 -6.17 -8.84 23.07
CA GLY A 211 -7.03 -10.03 23.05
C GLY A 211 -7.31 -10.59 21.66
N TYR A 212 -7.07 -9.83 20.57
CA TYR A 212 -7.34 -10.36 19.23
C TYR A 212 -6.32 -11.45 18.84
N GLU A 213 -5.07 -11.28 19.18
CA GLU A 213 -4.04 -12.30 18.97
C GLU A 213 -4.30 -13.54 19.81
N GLU A 214 -4.65 -13.34 21.09
CA GLU A 214 -5.03 -14.44 22.00
C GLU A 214 -6.27 -15.18 21.48
N MET A 215 -7.27 -14.47 21.02
CA MET A 215 -8.46 -15.08 20.39
C MET A 215 -8.08 -15.89 19.14
N LEU A 216 -7.15 -15.42 18.31
CA LEU A 216 -6.67 -16.17 17.15
C LEU A 216 -5.89 -17.43 17.55
N LYS A 217 -5.05 -17.37 18.60
CA LYS A 217 -4.33 -18.54 19.17
C LYS A 217 -5.29 -19.56 19.74
N GLU A 218 -6.30 -19.11 20.49
CA GLU A 218 -7.36 -19.98 20.99
C GLU A 218 -8.11 -20.65 19.83
N ARG A 219 -8.47 -19.87 18.80
CA ARG A 219 -9.13 -20.40 17.60
C ARG A 219 -8.27 -21.43 16.88
N ALA A 220 -6.98 -21.20 16.75
CA ALA A 220 -6.03 -22.16 16.17
C ALA A 220 -6.01 -23.47 17.00
N GLY A 221 -6.03 -23.37 18.32
CA GLY A 221 -6.13 -24.52 19.22
C GLY A 221 -7.42 -25.33 19.03
N GLN A 222 -8.56 -24.64 18.99
CA GLN A 222 -9.89 -25.28 18.81
C GLN A 222 -9.98 -26.08 17.50
N VAL A 223 -9.26 -25.68 16.44
CA VAL A 223 -9.26 -26.37 15.15
C VAL A 223 -8.02 -27.25 14.91
N GLY A 224 -7.23 -27.55 15.95
CA GLY A 224 -6.09 -28.45 15.86
C GLY A 224 -4.86 -27.90 15.15
N MET A 225 -4.73 -26.56 15.07
CA MET A 225 -3.62 -25.88 14.35
C MET A 225 -2.43 -25.48 15.23
N ASN A 226 -2.40 -25.84 16.54
CA ASN A 226 -1.36 -25.39 17.47
C ASN A 226 0.07 -25.60 16.98
N GLN A 227 0.34 -26.72 16.31
CA GLN A 227 1.68 -27.07 15.80
C GLN A 227 1.94 -26.56 14.37
N ARG A 228 0.88 -26.19 13.65
CA ARG A 228 0.92 -25.79 12.23
C ARG A 228 0.61 -24.31 11.98
N CYS A 229 0.30 -23.54 13.03
CA CYS A 229 0.04 -22.11 12.93
C CYS A 229 1.10 -21.31 13.70
N ARG A 230 1.88 -20.50 13.00
CA ARG A 230 2.93 -19.65 13.59
C ARG A 230 2.49 -18.21 13.63
N PHE A 231 2.62 -17.57 14.78
CA PHE A 231 2.44 -16.14 15.00
C PHE A 231 3.82 -15.52 15.16
N THR A 232 4.26 -14.70 14.21
CA THR A 232 5.64 -14.17 14.20
C THR A 232 5.78 -12.82 14.89
N GLY A 233 4.66 -12.13 15.16
CA GLY A 233 4.70 -10.70 15.50
C GLY A 233 5.15 -9.84 14.33
N ASP A 234 5.47 -8.57 14.61
CA ASP A 234 5.97 -7.64 13.61
C ASP A 234 7.39 -8.02 13.18
N LEU A 235 7.62 -8.04 11.87
CA LEU A 235 8.91 -8.35 11.27
C LEU A 235 9.38 -7.20 10.38
N PRO A 236 10.71 -6.98 10.25
CA PRO A 236 11.27 -6.09 9.25
C PRO A 236 10.91 -6.54 7.82
N ALA A 237 10.80 -5.59 6.90
CA ALA A 237 10.42 -5.85 5.51
C ALA A 237 11.24 -6.96 4.82
N ALA A 238 12.54 -7.05 5.12
CA ALA A 238 13.41 -8.10 4.58
C ALA A 238 12.97 -9.50 5.04
N ALA A 239 12.64 -9.65 6.32
CA ALA A 239 12.14 -10.92 6.84
C ALA A 239 10.74 -11.25 6.28
N VAL A 240 9.86 -10.26 6.13
CA VAL A 240 8.54 -10.44 5.46
C VAL A 240 8.72 -10.94 4.03
N ARG A 241 9.63 -10.31 3.25
CA ARG A 241 9.97 -10.76 1.90
C ARG A 241 10.47 -12.20 1.88
N ASP A 242 11.33 -12.58 2.83
CA ASP A 242 11.88 -13.93 2.89
C ASP A 242 10.81 -14.97 3.26
N TRP A 243 9.78 -14.59 4.06
CA TRP A 243 8.59 -15.41 4.26
C TRP A 243 7.77 -15.59 2.97
N TYR A 244 7.56 -14.51 2.19
CA TYR A 244 6.90 -14.65 0.88
C TYR A 244 7.67 -15.60 -0.03
N ARG A 245 9.00 -15.49 -0.12
CA ARG A 245 9.83 -16.34 -0.96
C ARG A 245 9.80 -17.83 -0.59
N ARG A 246 9.41 -18.14 0.63
CA ARG A 246 9.23 -19.51 1.15
C ARG A 246 7.81 -20.02 1.00
N ALA A 247 6.84 -19.15 0.79
CA ALA A 247 5.44 -19.49 0.75
C ALA A 247 5.08 -20.27 -0.53
N THR A 248 4.31 -21.33 -0.36
CA THR A 248 3.64 -22.00 -1.48
C THR A 248 2.46 -21.17 -1.97
N VAL A 249 1.72 -20.56 -1.04
CA VAL A 249 0.57 -19.70 -1.30
C VAL A 249 0.55 -18.55 -0.31
N ALA A 250 0.30 -17.35 -0.78
CA ALA A 250 -0.05 -16.22 0.08
C ALA A 250 -1.57 -16.02 0.11
N VAL A 251 -2.08 -15.53 1.24
CA VAL A 251 -3.51 -15.25 1.45
C VAL A 251 -3.69 -13.81 1.90
N ASN A 252 -4.65 -13.10 1.33
CA ASN A 252 -5.06 -11.78 1.78
C ASN A 252 -6.58 -11.65 1.79
N MET A 253 -7.17 -11.72 2.99
CA MET A 253 -8.62 -11.66 3.20
C MET A 253 -9.08 -10.24 3.56
N SER A 254 -8.39 -9.21 3.06
CA SER A 254 -8.81 -7.81 3.21
C SER A 254 -10.01 -7.51 2.31
N PRO A 255 -11.13 -6.99 2.87
CA PRO A 255 -12.38 -6.79 2.13
C PRO A 255 -12.30 -5.65 1.10
N VAL A 256 -13.37 -5.49 0.34
CA VAL A 256 -13.55 -4.39 -0.63
C VAL A 256 -13.24 -3.02 0.02
N GLY A 257 -12.46 -2.21 -0.70
CA GLY A 257 -12.00 -0.90 -0.24
C GLY A 257 -10.68 -0.92 0.55
N LEU A 258 -10.12 -2.10 0.78
CA LEU A 258 -8.75 -2.29 1.24
C LEU A 258 -7.96 -3.00 0.12
N PHE A 259 -7.50 -2.22 -0.86
CA PHE A 259 -6.60 -2.74 -1.89
C PHE A 259 -5.20 -2.87 -1.28
N ASP A 260 -4.92 -4.06 -0.71
CA ASP A 260 -3.86 -4.26 0.26
C ASP A 260 -2.48 -4.44 -0.39
N LYS A 261 -1.51 -3.67 0.05
CA LYS A 261 -0.10 -3.78 -0.38
C LYS A 261 0.49 -5.18 -0.16
N ALA A 262 0.14 -5.84 0.94
CA ALA A 262 0.67 -7.16 1.28
C ALA A 262 0.36 -8.21 0.21
N ALA A 263 -0.81 -8.14 -0.43
CA ALA A 263 -1.15 -9.00 -1.57
C ALA A 263 -0.27 -8.69 -2.79
N LEU A 264 -0.02 -7.42 -3.07
CA LEU A 264 0.84 -7.02 -4.19
C LEU A 264 2.31 -7.37 -3.94
N GLU A 265 2.78 -7.28 -2.71
CA GLU A 265 4.14 -7.64 -2.29
C GLU A 265 4.38 -9.15 -2.45
N SER A 266 3.40 -9.99 -2.05
CA SER A 266 3.48 -11.44 -2.28
C SER A 266 3.46 -11.79 -3.77
N MET A 267 2.56 -11.15 -4.56
CA MET A 267 2.51 -11.31 -6.01
C MET A 267 3.82 -10.87 -6.68
N ALA A 268 4.44 -9.77 -6.19
CA ALA A 268 5.73 -9.29 -6.66
C ALA A 268 6.85 -10.30 -6.40
N CYS A 269 6.81 -11.04 -5.29
CA CYS A 269 7.71 -12.15 -4.99
C CYS A 269 7.42 -13.40 -5.85
N GLY A 270 6.44 -13.37 -6.74
CA GLY A 270 6.10 -14.51 -7.61
C GLY A 270 5.31 -15.61 -6.91
N VAL A 271 4.62 -15.30 -5.83
CA VAL A 271 3.82 -16.26 -5.05
C VAL A 271 2.39 -16.27 -5.54
N PRO A 272 1.77 -17.43 -5.82
CA PRO A 272 0.33 -17.56 -5.99
C PRO A 272 -0.40 -16.95 -4.79
N THR A 273 -1.27 -15.98 -5.03
CA THR A 273 -1.90 -15.20 -3.94
C THR A 273 -3.41 -15.28 -4.06
N ILE A 274 -4.05 -15.86 -3.04
CA ILE A 274 -5.51 -15.87 -2.92
C ILE A 274 -5.96 -14.57 -2.24
N VAL A 275 -6.96 -13.93 -2.82
CA VAL A 275 -7.56 -12.69 -2.30
C VAL A 275 -9.07 -12.80 -2.24
N CYS A 276 -9.73 -11.95 -1.44
CA CYS A 276 -11.20 -11.85 -1.42
C CYS A 276 -11.72 -10.52 -1.99
N ASN A 277 -10.84 -9.58 -2.29
CA ASN A 277 -11.24 -8.28 -2.80
C ASN A 277 -11.29 -8.32 -4.34
N PRO A 278 -12.47 -8.13 -4.98
CA PRO A 278 -12.61 -8.18 -6.43
C PRO A 278 -11.84 -7.09 -7.17
N ALA A 279 -11.35 -6.05 -6.49
CA ALA A 279 -10.47 -5.06 -7.10
C ALA A 279 -9.16 -5.67 -7.64
N PHE A 280 -8.76 -6.86 -7.17
CA PHE A 280 -7.63 -7.61 -7.72
C PHE A 280 -7.95 -8.39 -8.99
N ALA A 281 -9.23 -8.55 -9.38
CA ALA A 281 -9.62 -9.38 -10.53
C ALA A 281 -8.85 -9.06 -11.84
N PRO A 282 -8.53 -7.79 -12.18
CA PRO A 282 -7.72 -7.49 -13.37
C PRO A 282 -6.31 -8.12 -13.33
N LEU A 283 -5.69 -8.21 -12.15
CA LEU A 283 -4.39 -8.86 -11.97
C LEU A 283 -4.48 -10.38 -12.05
N LEU A 284 -5.58 -10.95 -11.54
CA LEU A 284 -5.79 -12.40 -11.52
C LEU A 284 -6.11 -12.93 -12.93
N GLY A 285 -6.84 -12.17 -13.73
CA GLY A 285 -7.24 -12.53 -15.08
C GLY A 285 -8.00 -13.86 -15.12
N GLU A 286 -7.64 -14.77 -16.02
CA GLU A 286 -8.27 -16.08 -16.18
C GLU A 286 -8.11 -17.01 -14.97
N ARG A 287 -7.25 -16.68 -14.00
CA ARG A 287 -7.06 -17.45 -12.77
C ARG A 287 -7.89 -16.92 -11.60
N ALA A 288 -8.84 -16.02 -11.86
CA ALA A 288 -9.73 -15.49 -10.82
C ALA A 288 -10.57 -16.59 -10.15
N ASP A 289 -10.97 -17.63 -10.87
CA ASP A 289 -11.67 -18.80 -10.31
C ASP A 289 -10.86 -19.52 -9.22
N LEU A 290 -9.53 -19.53 -9.36
CA LEU A 290 -8.59 -20.18 -8.44
C LEU A 290 -8.09 -19.27 -7.34
N LEU A 291 -8.05 -17.95 -7.56
CA LEU A 291 -7.35 -16.99 -6.69
C LEU A 291 -8.28 -15.96 -6.02
N LEU A 292 -9.56 -15.90 -6.38
CA LEU A 292 -10.52 -14.97 -5.79
C LEU A 292 -11.62 -15.74 -5.05
N THR A 293 -11.75 -15.54 -3.73
CA THR A 293 -12.86 -16.09 -2.92
C THR A 293 -14.11 -15.20 -3.02
N ALA A 294 -15.26 -15.74 -2.63
CA ALA A 294 -16.52 -15.00 -2.67
C ALA A 294 -16.57 -13.83 -1.68
N GLY A 295 -15.76 -13.89 -0.62
CA GLY A 295 -15.67 -12.84 0.39
C GLY A 295 -14.67 -13.15 1.49
N PRO A 296 -14.51 -12.24 2.45
CA PRO A 296 -13.51 -12.37 3.50
C PRO A 296 -13.82 -13.47 4.53
N ASP A 297 -15.08 -13.91 4.63
CA ASP A 297 -15.54 -14.97 5.56
C ASP A 297 -15.74 -16.33 4.86
N ASP A 298 -15.35 -16.45 3.59
CA ASP A 298 -15.52 -17.66 2.77
C ASP A 298 -14.47 -18.72 3.12
N VAL A 299 -14.68 -19.40 4.24
CA VAL A 299 -13.78 -20.48 4.72
C VAL A 299 -13.74 -21.65 3.73
N ALA A 300 -14.90 -22.07 3.21
CA ALA A 300 -15.00 -23.23 2.32
C ALA A 300 -14.35 -22.94 0.97
N GLY A 301 -14.62 -21.77 0.38
CA GLY A 301 -14.02 -21.38 -0.88
C GLY A 301 -12.51 -21.13 -0.76
N LEU A 302 -12.03 -20.61 0.38
CA LEU A 302 -10.59 -20.47 0.62
C LEU A 302 -9.91 -21.84 0.73
N ARG A 303 -10.52 -22.79 1.45
CA ARG A 303 -10.01 -24.17 1.56
C ARG A 303 -9.91 -24.85 0.21
N ASP A 304 -10.99 -24.84 -0.58
CA ASP A 304 -11.00 -25.41 -1.94
C ASP A 304 -9.85 -24.89 -2.79
N ARG A 305 -9.61 -23.58 -2.77
CA ARG A 305 -8.52 -22.96 -3.53
C ARG A 305 -7.13 -23.35 -3.04
N LEU A 306 -6.96 -23.46 -1.73
CA LEU A 306 -5.70 -23.95 -1.15
C LEU A 306 -5.43 -25.38 -1.58
N GLU A 307 -6.40 -26.29 -1.47
CA GLU A 307 -6.27 -27.70 -1.88
C GLU A 307 -5.95 -27.80 -3.39
N ARG A 308 -6.66 -27.06 -4.23
CA ARG A 308 -6.40 -27.01 -5.67
C ARG A 308 -4.98 -26.51 -5.98
N LEU A 309 -4.51 -25.45 -5.29
CA LEU A 309 -3.14 -24.93 -5.48
C LEU A 309 -2.08 -25.92 -4.97
N PHE A 310 -2.32 -26.63 -3.86
CA PHE A 310 -1.38 -27.63 -3.36
C PHE A 310 -1.28 -28.84 -4.30
N ALA A 311 -2.38 -29.20 -4.97
CA ALA A 311 -2.42 -30.28 -5.94
C ALA A 311 -1.73 -29.95 -7.28
N LEU A 312 -1.48 -28.68 -7.59
CA LEU A 312 -0.80 -28.30 -8.82
C LEU A 312 0.69 -28.67 -8.77
N PRO A 313 1.28 -29.06 -9.89
CA PRO A 313 2.75 -29.19 -10.03
C PRO A 313 3.45 -27.87 -9.69
N PRO A 314 4.69 -27.91 -9.14
CA PRO A 314 5.46 -26.71 -8.80
C PRO A 314 5.61 -25.74 -9.97
N GLU A 315 5.79 -26.24 -11.19
CA GLU A 315 5.95 -25.45 -12.41
C GLU A 315 4.68 -24.63 -12.74
N GLU A 316 3.51 -25.21 -12.51
CA GLU A 316 2.23 -24.51 -12.74
C GLU A 316 2.00 -23.43 -11.68
N ARG A 317 2.30 -23.72 -10.42
CA ARG A 317 2.27 -22.71 -9.35
C ARG A 317 3.23 -21.56 -9.66
N ALA A 318 4.45 -21.87 -10.11
CA ALA A 318 5.43 -20.86 -10.53
C ALA A 318 4.95 -20.06 -11.75
N ALA A 319 4.24 -20.66 -12.69
CA ALA A 319 3.67 -19.95 -13.84
C ALA A 319 2.58 -18.96 -13.40
N ILE A 320 1.71 -19.35 -12.45
CA ILE A 320 0.73 -18.46 -11.83
C ILE A 320 1.45 -17.28 -11.15
N GLY A 321 2.45 -17.56 -10.31
CA GLY A 321 3.23 -16.54 -9.62
C GLY A 321 3.91 -15.55 -10.58
N ARG A 322 4.53 -16.04 -11.67
CA ARG A 322 5.13 -15.18 -12.71
C ARG A 322 4.09 -14.27 -13.38
N ARG A 323 2.90 -14.79 -13.68
CA ARG A 323 1.82 -13.98 -14.27
C ARG A 323 1.40 -12.85 -13.32
N LEU A 324 1.17 -13.15 -12.04
CA LEU A 324 0.82 -12.15 -11.03
C LEU A 324 1.91 -11.09 -10.88
N ARG A 325 3.18 -11.50 -10.78
CA ARG A 325 4.32 -10.59 -10.75
C ARG A 325 4.34 -9.65 -11.96
N ASN A 326 4.15 -10.19 -13.17
CA ASN A 326 4.14 -9.36 -14.37
C ASN A 326 3.02 -8.31 -14.35
N GLY A 327 1.86 -8.63 -13.77
CA GLY A 327 0.79 -7.67 -13.52
C GLY A 327 1.22 -6.57 -12.53
N VAL A 328 1.85 -6.94 -11.43
CA VAL A 328 2.35 -5.97 -10.43
C VAL A 328 3.44 -5.07 -11.03
N LEU A 329 4.39 -5.63 -11.79
CA LEU A 329 5.44 -4.86 -12.47
C LEU A 329 4.84 -3.80 -13.39
N ARG A 330 3.83 -4.16 -14.16
CA ARG A 330 3.17 -3.27 -15.13
C ARG A 330 2.33 -2.18 -14.47
N GLU A 331 1.56 -2.53 -13.44
CA GLU A 331 0.49 -1.66 -12.93
C GLU A 331 0.77 -1.07 -11.56
N HIS A 332 1.61 -1.72 -10.75
CA HIS A 332 1.80 -1.36 -9.34
C HIS A 332 3.27 -1.19 -8.93
N SER A 333 4.23 -1.25 -9.84
CA SER A 333 5.64 -0.98 -9.51
C SER A 333 5.82 0.45 -9.01
N LEU A 334 6.82 0.65 -8.15
CA LEU A 334 7.15 1.96 -7.61
C LEU A 334 7.62 2.93 -8.71
N ASP A 335 8.35 2.43 -9.71
CA ASP A 335 8.79 3.23 -10.85
C ASP A 335 7.60 3.69 -11.68
N GLY A 336 6.72 2.76 -12.09
CA GLY A 336 5.51 3.10 -12.84
C GLY A 336 4.55 4.01 -12.08
N LEU A 337 4.44 3.86 -10.75
CA LEU A 337 3.69 4.79 -9.91
C LEU A 337 4.31 6.18 -9.97
N SER A 338 5.64 6.29 -9.84
CA SER A 338 6.35 7.58 -9.86
C SER A 338 6.14 8.30 -11.19
N GLU A 339 6.21 7.58 -12.32
CA GLU A 339 5.93 8.12 -13.66
C GLU A 339 4.49 8.65 -13.77
N ARG A 340 3.49 7.84 -13.35
CA ARG A 340 2.08 8.24 -13.35
C ARG A 340 1.82 9.43 -12.43
N LEU A 341 2.43 9.46 -11.24
CA LEU A 341 2.31 10.59 -10.32
C LEU A 341 2.93 11.87 -10.91
N LEU A 342 4.12 11.77 -11.52
CA LEU A 342 4.76 12.90 -12.19
C LEU A 342 3.92 13.44 -13.35
N ALA A 343 3.30 12.56 -14.13
CA ALA A 343 2.38 12.97 -15.18
C ALA A 343 1.18 13.74 -14.61
N VAL A 344 0.52 13.19 -13.58
CA VAL A 344 -0.60 13.87 -12.91
C VAL A 344 -0.19 15.20 -12.29
N LEU A 345 0.99 15.30 -11.66
CA LEU A 345 1.50 16.55 -11.10
C LEU A 345 1.73 17.63 -12.17
N ARG A 346 2.12 17.23 -13.39
CA ARG A 346 2.40 18.16 -14.51
C ARG A 346 1.13 18.50 -15.30
N THR A 347 0.34 17.50 -15.67
CA THR A 347 -0.74 17.64 -16.65
C THR A 347 -2.15 17.45 -16.06
N GLY A 348 -2.27 16.82 -14.88
CA GLY A 348 -3.53 16.39 -14.27
C GLY A 348 -4.06 15.07 -14.82
N GLU A 349 -3.38 14.47 -15.78
CA GLU A 349 -3.82 13.25 -16.46
C GLU A 349 -2.76 12.14 -16.34
N LEU A 350 -3.21 10.90 -16.54
CA LEU A 350 -2.30 9.75 -16.63
C LEU A 350 -1.53 9.80 -17.96
N PRO A 351 -0.33 9.23 -18.02
CA PRO A 351 0.36 9.06 -19.30
C PRO A 351 -0.49 8.19 -20.23
N GLU A 352 -0.46 8.50 -21.53
CA GLU A 352 -1.12 7.66 -22.53
C GLU A 352 -0.60 6.23 -22.45
N SER A 353 -1.52 5.27 -22.36
CA SER A 353 -1.14 3.86 -22.37
C SER A 353 -0.49 3.49 -23.71
N PRO A 354 0.64 2.76 -23.73
CA PRO A 354 1.26 2.32 -24.98
C PRO A 354 0.31 1.53 -25.89
N HIS A 355 -0.77 0.97 -25.35
CA HIS A 355 -1.76 0.20 -26.10
C HIS A 355 -2.82 1.06 -26.81
N SER A 356 -3.02 2.33 -26.43
CA SER A 356 -4.00 3.20 -27.11
C SER A 356 -3.52 3.67 -28.49
N ARG A 357 -2.21 3.66 -28.74
CA ARG A 357 -1.65 4.04 -30.07
C ARG A 357 -1.83 3.01 -31.16
N ARG A 358 -2.15 1.74 -30.83
CA ARG A 358 -2.33 0.68 -31.85
C ARG A 358 -3.75 0.60 -32.45
N SER A 359 -4.75 1.22 -31.83
CA SER A 359 -6.13 1.20 -32.32
C SER A 359 -6.54 2.38 -33.21
N MET A 360 -5.64 3.34 -33.46
CA MET A 360 -5.90 4.49 -34.33
C MET A 360 -5.15 4.43 -35.68
N SER A 361 -4.56 3.27 -36.02
CA SER A 361 -3.84 3.07 -37.29
C SER A 361 -4.36 1.81 -38.04
N THR A 362 -5.67 1.63 -38.09
CA THR A 362 -6.33 0.69 -39.04
C THR A 362 -7.51 1.38 -39.70
#